data_83e21381d94007dffbce2f52f35cce30
#
_entry.id   83e21381d94007dffbce2f52f35cce30
#
_cell.length_a   1.000
_cell.length_b   1.000
_cell.length_c   1.000
_cell.angle_alpha   90.00
_cell.angle_beta   90.00
_cell.angle_gamma   90.00
#
_symmetry.space_group_name_H-M   'P 1'
#
loop_
_entity.id
_entity.type
_entity.pdbx_description
1 polymer ?
#
loop_
_entity_poly.entity_id
_entity_poly.type
_entity_poly.pdbx_seq_one_letter_code
_entity_poly.pdbx_strand_id
1 'polypeptide(L)'
;RVLLIEAGPDTPPNAVPDDILEGNPTRAYFNPDYQWPLLDATAVRDGRKPIHYEQARVMGGGSSINAQVANRGGPEDYNDWVSSGAAGWSWE
;
A
#
# COMPACT_ATOMS: atom_id res chain seq x y z
N ARG A 1 -6.43 -22.49 17.33
CA ARG A 1 -5.87 -21.25 17.95
C ARG A 1 -5.04 -20.55 16.88
N VAL A 2 -5.18 -19.25 16.79
CA VAL A 2 -4.42 -18.40 15.86
C VAL A 2 -3.59 -17.44 16.68
N LEU A 3 -2.32 -17.23 16.30
CA LEU A 3 -1.42 -16.20 16.82
C LEU A 3 -1.19 -15.20 15.70
N LEU A 4 -1.50 -13.94 15.95
CA LEU A 4 -1.17 -12.82 15.07
C LEU A 4 0.02 -12.07 15.66
N ILE A 5 1.03 -11.82 14.85
CA ILE A 5 2.24 -11.08 15.24
C ILE A 5 2.35 -9.86 14.33
N GLU A 6 2.43 -8.68 14.93
CA GLU A 6 2.62 -7.39 14.26
C GLU A 6 3.76 -6.62 14.94
N ALA A 7 4.60 -5.94 14.18
CA ALA A 7 5.73 -5.16 14.72
C ALA A 7 5.38 -3.69 15.02
N GLY A 8 4.30 -3.22 14.44
CA GLY A 8 3.83 -1.85 14.60
C GLY A 8 2.70 -1.68 15.63
N PRO A 9 2.14 -0.48 15.71
CA PRO A 9 1.00 -0.20 16.59
C PRO A 9 -0.21 -1.08 16.27
N ASP A 10 -0.91 -1.49 17.33
CA ASP A 10 -2.24 -2.08 17.21
C ASP A 10 -3.28 -0.99 16.95
N THR A 11 -4.27 -1.32 16.14
CA THR A 11 -5.39 -0.44 15.78
C THR A 11 -6.71 -1.15 16.07
N PRO A 12 -7.03 -1.39 17.35
CA PRO A 12 -8.22 -2.15 17.70
C PRO A 12 -9.49 -1.43 17.27
N PRO A 13 -10.56 -2.15 16.87
CA PRO A 13 -11.77 -1.56 16.26
C PRO A 13 -12.46 -0.48 17.11
N ASN A 14 -12.26 -0.49 18.41
CA ASN A 14 -12.82 0.49 19.35
C ASN A 14 -11.88 1.66 19.69
N ALA A 15 -10.69 1.69 19.10
CA ALA A 15 -9.68 2.71 19.34
C ALA A 15 -8.75 2.88 18.12
N VAL A 16 -9.32 2.85 16.91
CA VAL A 16 -8.57 3.13 15.70
C VAL A 16 -8.14 4.60 15.70
N PRO A 17 -6.85 4.91 15.44
CA PRO A 17 -6.37 6.28 15.39
C PRO A 17 -7.12 7.15 14.38
N ASP A 18 -7.34 8.42 14.73
CA ASP A 18 -8.10 9.36 13.89
C ASP A 18 -7.50 9.55 12.50
N ASP A 19 -6.17 9.53 12.37
CA ASP A 19 -5.47 9.67 11.11
C ASP A 19 -5.65 8.45 10.16
N ILE A 20 -5.96 7.29 10.71
CA ILE A 20 -6.35 6.10 9.92
C ILE A 20 -7.84 6.13 9.56
N LEU A 21 -8.70 6.66 10.46
CA LEU A 21 -10.15 6.78 10.21
C LEU A 21 -10.50 7.90 9.24
N GLU A 22 -9.60 8.86 9.06
CA GLU A 22 -9.86 10.05 8.26
C GLU A 22 -9.95 9.73 6.77
N GLY A 23 -10.88 10.38 6.06
CA GLY A 23 -11.02 10.25 4.61
C GLY A 23 -9.85 10.85 3.81
N ASN A 24 -8.93 11.57 4.46
CA ASN A 24 -7.70 12.04 3.84
C ASN A 24 -6.54 11.09 4.19
N PRO A 25 -6.10 10.26 3.24
CA PRO A 25 -5.10 9.22 3.52
C PRO A 25 -3.70 9.77 3.83
N THR A 26 -3.42 11.03 3.52
CA THR A 26 -2.07 11.58 3.62
C THR A 26 -1.54 11.61 5.06
N ARG A 27 -2.40 11.78 6.06
CA ARG A 27 -2.00 11.82 7.45
C ARG A 27 -1.48 10.47 7.93
N ALA A 28 -2.22 9.39 7.66
CA ALA A 28 -1.78 8.04 8.00
C ALA A 28 -0.57 7.62 7.16
N TYR A 29 -0.59 7.90 5.84
CA TYR A 29 0.50 7.52 4.94
C TYR A 29 1.85 8.13 5.33
N PHE A 30 1.86 9.40 5.70
CA PHE A 30 3.10 10.10 6.10
C PHE A 30 3.42 10.05 7.59
N ASN A 31 2.63 9.32 8.40
CA ASN A 31 2.91 9.18 9.80
C ASN A 31 4.10 8.22 10.02
N PRO A 32 5.24 8.72 10.55
CA PRO A 32 6.44 7.90 10.72
C PRO A 32 6.26 6.74 11.71
N ASP A 33 5.28 6.81 12.61
CA ASP A 33 5.00 5.75 13.58
C ASP A 33 4.44 4.49 12.90
N TYR A 34 3.88 4.64 11.69
CA TYR A 34 3.34 3.54 10.90
C TYR A 34 4.27 3.02 9.80
N GLN A 35 5.49 3.51 9.75
CA GLN A 35 6.48 3.14 8.76
C GLN A 35 7.66 2.37 9.38
N TRP A 36 8.29 1.51 8.59
CA TRP A 36 9.57 0.96 8.97
C TRP A 36 10.64 2.05 8.90
N PRO A 37 11.31 2.38 10.01
CA PRO A 37 12.38 3.37 9.98
C PRO A 37 13.61 2.79 9.25
N LEU A 38 14.38 3.64 8.60
CA LEU A 38 15.69 3.31 8.01
C LEU A 38 15.65 2.16 6.97
N LEU A 39 14.52 1.99 6.30
CA LEU A 39 14.42 1.03 5.20
C LEU A 39 14.76 1.74 3.89
N ASP A 40 15.87 1.34 3.28
CA ASP A 40 16.36 1.92 2.03
C ASP A 40 16.36 0.89 0.90
N ALA A 41 16.01 1.35 -0.30
CA ALA A 41 16.11 0.58 -1.52
C ALA A 41 17.24 1.11 -2.41
N THR A 42 18.03 0.21 -2.96
CA THR A 42 19.12 0.53 -3.90
C THR A 42 18.85 -0.14 -5.23
N ALA A 43 18.85 0.65 -6.31
CA ALA A 43 18.77 0.12 -7.66
C ALA A 43 20.12 -0.52 -8.05
N VAL A 44 20.14 -1.83 -8.21
CA VAL A 44 21.36 -2.64 -8.41
C VAL A 44 22.11 -2.25 -9.70
N ARG A 45 21.44 -1.67 -10.69
CA ARG A 45 22.03 -1.45 -12.04
C ARG A 45 22.66 -0.09 -12.27
N ASP A 46 22.32 0.94 -11.49
CA ASP A 46 22.61 2.33 -11.90
C ASP A 46 23.56 3.08 -10.96
N GLY A 47 24.09 2.46 -9.92
CA GLY A 47 24.92 3.15 -8.92
C GLY A 47 24.24 4.35 -8.26
N ARG A 48 22.91 4.41 -8.30
CA ARG A 48 22.12 5.47 -7.68
C ARG A 48 22.25 5.39 -6.16
N LYS A 49 22.11 6.55 -5.52
CA LYS A 49 22.03 6.59 -4.05
C LYS A 49 20.80 5.83 -3.58
N PRO A 50 20.90 5.15 -2.41
CA PRO A 50 19.74 4.58 -1.77
C PRO A 50 18.63 5.63 -1.61
N ILE A 51 17.40 5.19 -1.81
CA ILE A 51 16.19 5.98 -1.55
C ILE A 51 15.43 5.34 -0.41
N HIS A 52 14.77 6.16 0.40
CA HIS A 52 13.87 5.63 1.43
C HIS A 52 12.79 4.77 0.79
N TYR A 53 12.60 3.57 1.32
CA TYR A 53 11.59 2.61 0.84
C TYR A 53 10.47 2.51 1.85
N GLU A 54 9.35 3.12 1.51
CA GLU A 54 8.18 3.20 2.37
C GLU A 54 7.52 1.83 2.49
N GLN A 55 7.47 1.31 3.70
CA GLN A 55 6.79 0.07 4.05
C GLN A 55 6.06 0.22 5.37
N ALA A 56 4.81 -0.17 5.38
CA ALA A 56 3.97 -0.05 6.56
C ALA A 56 4.41 -0.98 7.69
N ARG A 57 4.37 -0.44 8.90
CA ARG A 57 4.58 -1.14 10.18
C ARG A 57 3.45 -0.76 11.13
N VAL A 58 2.30 -1.35 10.93
CA VAL A 58 1.07 -1.11 11.70
C VAL A 58 0.13 -2.29 11.50
N MET A 59 -0.78 -2.54 12.42
CA MET A 59 -1.80 -3.57 12.25
C MET A 59 -2.58 -3.35 10.94
N GLY A 60 -2.67 -4.41 10.11
CA GLY A 60 -3.22 -4.34 8.77
C GLY A 60 -2.22 -3.93 7.68
N GLY A 61 -1.01 -3.52 8.06
CA GLY A 61 0.06 -3.19 7.12
C GLY A 61 -0.30 -2.07 6.15
N GLY A 62 0.13 -2.19 4.90
CA GLY A 62 -0.13 -1.20 3.86
C GLY A 62 -1.60 -0.90 3.61
N SER A 63 -2.51 -1.83 3.89
CA SER A 63 -3.95 -1.59 3.73
C SER A 63 -4.51 -0.56 4.72
N SER A 64 -3.87 -0.40 5.88
CA SER A 64 -4.28 0.59 6.89
C SER A 64 -3.84 2.01 6.56
N ILE A 65 -2.78 2.17 5.77
CA ILE A 65 -2.16 3.47 5.50
C ILE A 65 -1.99 3.81 4.02
N ASN A 66 -2.55 3.02 3.10
CA ASN A 66 -2.44 3.30 1.67
C ASN A 66 -3.13 4.61 1.27
N ALA A 67 -2.81 5.09 0.08
CA ALA A 67 -3.35 6.35 -0.44
C ALA A 67 -4.85 6.30 -0.80
N GLN A 68 -5.55 5.18 -0.57
CA GLN A 68 -6.98 4.98 -0.84
C GLN A 68 -7.38 5.32 -2.29
N VAL A 69 -6.45 5.16 -3.23
CA VAL A 69 -6.69 5.45 -4.65
C VAL A 69 -7.44 4.30 -5.29
N ALA A 70 -8.58 4.61 -5.90
CA ALA A 70 -9.36 3.67 -6.69
C ALA A 70 -9.37 4.14 -8.15
N ASN A 71 -8.50 3.59 -8.97
CA ASN A 71 -8.44 3.88 -10.39
C ASN A 71 -8.97 2.68 -11.20
N ARG A 72 -9.83 2.98 -12.16
CA ARG A 72 -10.21 2.01 -13.19
C ARG A 72 -9.29 2.21 -14.40
N GLY A 73 -8.81 1.11 -14.99
CA GLY A 73 -8.10 1.16 -16.26
C GLY A 73 -8.94 1.72 -17.41
N GLY A 74 -8.28 2.19 -18.46
CA GLY A 74 -8.94 2.61 -19.71
C GLY A 74 -9.36 1.41 -20.58
N PRO A 75 -10.15 1.64 -21.64
CA PRO A 75 -10.55 0.58 -22.56
C PRO A 75 -9.38 -0.20 -23.15
N GLU A 76 -8.29 0.49 -23.47
CA GLU A 76 -7.09 -0.11 -24.04
C GLU A 76 -6.45 -1.14 -23.10
N ASP A 77 -6.37 -0.84 -21.79
CA ASP A 77 -5.79 -1.74 -20.79
C ASP A 77 -6.51 -3.11 -20.78
N TYR A 78 -7.84 -3.08 -20.80
CA TYR A 78 -8.65 -4.30 -20.77
C TYR A 78 -8.55 -5.06 -22.10
N ASN A 79 -8.54 -4.36 -23.24
CA ASN A 79 -8.40 -4.99 -24.55
C ASN A 79 -7.01 -5.62 -24.73
N ASP A 80 -5.98 -5.02 -24.17
CA ASP A 80 -4.63 -5.60 -24.13
C ASP A 80 -4.58 -6.87 -23.26
N TRP A 81 -5.33 -6.92 -22.16
CA TRP A 81 -5.46 -8.14 -21.38
C TRP A 81 -6.09 -9.28 -22.19
N VAL A 82 -7.17 -8.99 -22.93
CA VAL A 82 -7.78 -9.99 -23.83
C VAL A 82 -6.80 -10.46 -24.88
N SER A 83 -6.08 -9.53 -25.50
CA SER A 83 -5.07 -9.83 -26.52
C SER A 83 -3.93 -10.69 -25.96
N SER A 84 -3.66 -10.56 -24.67
CA SER A 84 -2.66 -11.35 -23.93
C SER A 84 -3.22 -12.68 -23.38
N GLY A 85 -4.48 -13.03 -23.68
CA GLY A 85 -5.08 -14.32 -23.34
C GLY A 85 -6.08 -14.31 -22.19
N ALA A 86 -6.40 -13.15 -21.59
CA ALA A 86 -7.40 -13.01 -20.54
C ALA A 86 -8.81 -12.89 -21.14
N ALA A 87 -9.33 -13.99 -21.68
CA ALA A 87 -10.67 -14.03 -22.26
C ALA A 87 -11.75 -13.60 -21.24
N GLY A 88 -12.70 -12.75 -21.69
CA GLY A 88 -13.79 -12.26 -20.84
C GLY A 88 -13.44 -11.00 -20.03
N TRP A 89 -12.27 -10.42 -20.25
CA TRP A 89 -11.84 -9.17 -19.60
C TRP A 89 -11.90 -7.95 -20.54
N SER A 90 -12.63 -8.02 -21.64
CA SER A 90 -12.81 -6.85 -22.51
C SER A 90 -13.53 -5.72 -21.77
N TRP A 91 -13.33 -4.51 -22.26
CA TRP A 91 -14.01 -3.33 -21.73
C TRP A 91 -15.55 -3.41 -21.89
N GLU A 92 -16.05 -4.03 -22.96
CA GLU A 92 -17.48 -4.22 -23.28
C GLU A 92 -18.07 -5.45 -22.60
#